data_c38463bdc302da03180680c912dc5824
#
_entry.id   c38463bdc302da03180680c912dc5824
#
_cell.length_a   1.000
_cell.length_b   1.000
_cell.length_c   1.000
_cell.angle_alpha   90.00
_cell.angle_beta   90.00
_cell.angle_gamma   90.00
#
_symmetry.space_group_name_H-M   'P 1'
#
loop_
_entity.id
_entity.type
_entity.pdbx_description
1 polymer ?
#
loop_
_entity_poly.entity_id
_entity_poly.type
_entity_poly.pdbx_seq_one_letter_code
_entity_poly.pdbx_strand_id
1 'polypeptide(L)'
;MTFKHIPEAYKIDALVRQKTYLVDGKIKEWTGKMTDVYSTISSTEDYKPTLLGSVPELTKTEALEALDAASNAYNNGQGIWPTMKVGDRIACMETFAEQMKTKRETVVKYLMWEIGKNLADSEKEFDRTVDYIYDTIDDYKQLDRNSAKFQKHSGVYAHVRRGPIGVVLCLGPYNYPLNETFALLIPALIMGNTTVFKPAKLGVLLLSPLLEAFQNSFPKGSLMYCMDEAARWQPL
;
A
#
# COMPACT_ATOMS: atom_id res chain seq x y z
N MET A 1 -14.21 30.08 10.70
CA MET A 1 -13.43 29.53 11.81
C MET A 1 -12.00 29.94 11.60
N THR A 2 -11.42 30.70 12.50
CA THR A 2 -10.01 31.10 12.44
C THR A 2 -9.16 29.93 12.93
N PHE A 3 -8.41 29.30 12.06
CA PHE A 3 -7.49 28.18 12.35
C PHE A 3 -6.25 28.60 13.17
N LYS A 4 -6.43 29.53 14.12
CA LYS A 4 -5.34 30.11 14.90
C LYS A 4 -4.65 29.14 15.86
N HIS A 5 -5.19 27.94 16.09
CA HIS A 5 -4.66 27.01 17.08
C HIS A 5 -4.71 25.55 16.63
N ILE A 6 -3.83 25.19 15.68
CA ILE A 6 -3.49 23.77 15.52
C ILE A 6 -2.61 23.39 16.72
N PRO A 7 -3.02 22.41 17.54
CA PRO A 7 -2.20 21.96 18.66
C PRO A 7 -0.81 21.49 18.19
N GLU A 8 0.23 21.80 18.94
CA GLU A 8 1.63 21.52 18.57
C GLU A 8 1.85 20.05 18.19
N ALA A 9 1.24 19.14 18.94
CA ALA A 9 1.32 17.70 18.69
C ALA A 9 0.85 17.25 17.29
N TYR A 10 0.01 18.05 16.63
CA TYR A 10 -0.56 17.72 15.31
C TYR A 10 0.00 18.58 14.17
N LYS A 11 0.94 19.45 14.46
CA LYS A 11 1.65 20.18 13.40
C LYS A 11 2.54 19.25 12.59
N ILE A 12 2.70 19.56 11.31
CA ILE A 12 3.74 18.96 10.48
C ILE A 12 5.01 19.80 10.66
N ASP A 13 6.03 19.20 11.25
CA ASP A 13 7.23 19.90 11.66
C ASP A 13 8.15 20.27 10.49
N ALA A 14 8.05 19.52 9.38
CA ALA A 14 8.85 19.76 8.18
C ALA A 14 8.12 19.29 6.92
N LEU A 15 8.43 19.93 5.79
CA LEU A 15 7.94 19.50 4.48
C LEU A 15 8.47 18.12 4.14
N VAL A 16 7.57 17.20 3.78
CA VAL A 16 7.92 15.85 3.37
C VAL A 16 8.35 15.86 1.91
N ARG A 17 9.64 15.72 1.67
CA ARG A 17 10.18 15.53 0.32
C ARG A 17 10.36 14.04 0.06
N GLN A 18 9.25 13.37 -0.33
CA GLN A 18 9.30 11.97 -0.70
C GLN A 18 9.98 11.85 -2.08
N LYS A 19 11.25 11.45 -2.11
CA LYS A 19 12.02 11.28 -3.35
C LYS A 19 12.20 9.84 -3.76
N THR A 20 11.61 8.92 -3.01
CA THR A 20 11.88 7.49 -3.19
C THR A 20 10.64 6.73 -3.62
N TYR A 21 10.84 5.65 -4.36
CA TYR A 21 9.83 4.70 -4.77
C TYR A 21 10.40 3.27 -4.65
N LEU A 22 9.55 2.25 -4.63
CA LEU A 22 9.97 0.87 -4.40
C LEU A 22 9.76 0.04 -5.67
N VAL A 23 10.84 -0.46 -6.24
CA VAL A 23 10.81 -1.39 -7.37
C VAL A 23 11.82 -2.51 -7.15
N ASP A 24 11.42 -3.73 -7.42
CA ASP A 24 12.25 -4.93 -7.35
C ASP A 24 12.94 -5.12 -5.99
N GLY A 25 12.21 -4.84 -4.90
CA GLY A 25 12.72 -4.93 -3.53
C GLY A 25 13.76 -3.88 -3.16
N LYS A 26 13.91 -2.83 -3.96
CA LYS A 26 14.85 -1.74 -3.72
C LYS A 26 14.14 -0.39 -3.66
N ILE A 27 14.41 0.36 -2.61
CA ILE A 27 14.05 1.77 -2.55
C ILE A 27 15.02 2.53 -3.46
N LYS A 28 14.47 3.14 -4.52
CA LYS A 28 15.19 3.94 -5.51
C LYS A 28 14.96 5.42 -5.27
N GLU A 29 15.97 6.24 -5.51
CA GLU A 29 15.86 7.69 -5.46
C GLU A 29 15.44 8.26 -6.82
N TRP A 30 14.46 9.17 -6.80
CA TRP A 30 14.01 9.93 -7.94
C TRP A 30 14.70 11.29 -8.03
N THR A 31 15.26 11.59 -9.18
CA THR A 31 15.96 12.86 -9.45
C THR A 31 15.24 13.76 -10.45
N GLY A 32 14.09 13.28 -10.98
CA GLY A 32 13.29 14.03 -11.96
C GLY A 32 12.32 15.03 -11.31
N LYS A 33 11.30 15.37 -12.08
CA LYS A 33 10.28 16.34 -11.65
C LYS A 33 9.50 15.83 -10.44
N MET A 34 9.21 16.74 -9.50
CA MET A 34 8.41 16.50 -8.30
C MET A 34 7.06 17.21 -8.43
N THR A 35 6.03 16.61 -7.86
CA THR A 35 4.68 17.21 -7.75
C THR A 35 4.43 17.60 -6.31
N ASP A 36 4.04 18.84 -6.09
CA ASP A 36 3.71 19.37 -4.77
C ASP A 36 2.39 18.78 -4.26
N VAL A 37 2.38 18.44 -2.97
CA VAL A 37 1.20 17.94 -2.25
C VAL A 37 0.75 18.98 -1.25
N TYR A 38 -0.51 19.37 -1.38
CA TYR A 38 -1.12 20.38 -0.53
C TYR A 38 -2.17 19.77 0.38
N SER A 39 -2.31 20.34 1.55
CA SER A 39 -3.37 20.01 2.48
C SER A 39 -4.73 20.46 1.94
N THR A 40 -5.75 19.69 2.26
CA THR A 40 -7.16 20.14 2.12
C THR A 40 -7.52 21.17 3.19
N ILE A 41 -6.67 21.35 4.19
CA ILE A 41 -6.83 22.32 5.28
C ILE A 41 -5.94 23.53 5.01
N SER A 42 -6.53 24.73 5.03
CA SER A 42 -5.76 25.98 5.05
C SER A 42 -5.37 26.36 6.47
N SER A 43 -4.08 26.52 6.72
CA SER A 43 -3.56 27.00 8.01
C SER A 43 -3.28 28.50 8.05
N THR A 44 -3.49 29.19 6.93
CA THR A 44 -3.18 30.61 6.76
C THR A 44 -4.44 31.50 6.71
N GLU A 45 -4.31 32.78 7.08
CA GLU A 45 -5.42 33.74 7.10
C GLU A 45 -5.93 34.05 5.68
N ASP A 46 -5.11 33.85 4.65
CA ASP A 46 -5.46 34.06 3.24
C ASP A 46 -6.13 32.84 2.57
N TYR A 47 -6.44 31.81 3.37
CA TYR A 47 -7.10 30.57 2.92
C TYR A 47 -6.35 29.82 1.81
N LYS A 48 -5.06 30.07 1.62
CA LYS A 48 -4.26 29.29 0.67
C LYS A 48 -4.02 27.87 1.17
N PRO A 49 -3.98 26.89 0.25
CA PRO A 49 -3.61 25.53 0.61
C PRO A 49 -2.24 25.46 1.26
N THR A 50 -2.14 24.73 2.38
CA THR A 50 -0.86 24.53 3.07
C THR A 50 -0.04 23.49 2.32
N LEU A 51 1.18 23.83 1.92
CA LEU A 51 2.10 22.87 1.32
C LEU A 51 2.55 21.85 2.38
N LEU A 52 2.36 20.57 2.10
CA LEU A 52 2.76 19.46 2.97
C LEU A 52 4.08 18.84 2.55
N GLY A 53 4.36 18.84 1.27
CA GLY A 53 5.56 18.24 0.73
C GLY A 53 5.50 18.05 -0.77
N SER A 54 6.28 17.09 -1.27
CA SER A 54 6.29 16.73 -2.68
C SER A 54 6.59 15.25 -2.89
N VAL A 55 6.12 14.71 -4.02
CA VAL A 55 6.29 13.32 -4.42
C VAL A 55 6.88 13.23 -5.83
N PRO A 56 7.54 12.11 -6.20
CA PRO A 56 8.04 11.87 -7.54
C PRO A 56 6.92 11.92 -8.59
N GLU A 57 7.14 12.62 -9.68
CA GLU A 57 6.35 12.49 -10.90
C GLU A 57 6.99 11.42 -11.80
N LEU A 58 6.77 10.14 -11.46
CA LEU A 58 7.33 9.03 -12.20
C LEU A 58 6.80 9.02 -13.64
N THR A 59 7.60 8.48 -14.56
CA THR A 59 7.27 8.42 -15.97
C THR A 59 6.78 7.03 -16.39
N LYS A 60 6.41 6.90 -17.66
CA LYS A 60 6.09 5.59 -18.26
C LYS A 60 7.23 4.59 -18.10
N THR A 61 8.48 5.06 -18.07
CA THR A 61 9.66 4.18 -17.90
C THR A 61 9.65 3.47 -16.57
N GLU A 62 9.43 4.20 -15.47
CA GLU A 62 9.37 3.63 -14.12
C GLU A 62 8.13 2.75 -13.91
N ALA A 63 7.01 3.13 -14.54
CA ALA A 63 5.80 2.32 -14.52
C ALA A 63 5.99 0.97 -15.23
N LEU A 64 6.65 0.96 -16.39
CA LEU A 64 6.98 -0.27 -17.11
C LEU A 64 8.04 -1.08 -16.37
N GLU A 65 9.05 -0.43 -15.77
CA GLU A 65 10.04 -1.12 -14.93
C GLU A 65 9.35 -1.85 -13.76
N ALA A 66 8.38 -1.24 -13.11
CA ALA A 66 7.61 -1.86 -12.04
C ALA A 66 6.79 -3.07 -12.55
N LEU A 67 6.16 -2.94 -13.70
CA LEU A 67 5.40 -4.02 -14.32
C LEU A 67 6.32 -5.19 -14.72
N ASP A 68 7.46 -4.90 -15.33
CA ASP A 68 8.45 -5.92 -15.72
C ASP A 68 9.02 -6.63 -14.48
N ALA A 69 9.33 -5.89 -13.42
CA ALA A 69 9.80 -6.46 -12.16
C ALA A 69 8.75 -7.39 -11.54
N ALA A 70 7.48 -6.97 -11.52
CA ALA A 70 6.38 -7.79 -11.02
C ALA A 70 6.16 -9.06 -11.87
N SER A 71 6.21 -8.92 -13.19
CA SER A 71 6.05 -10.03 -14.13
C SER A 71 7.18 -11.04 -13.99
N ASN A 72 8.42 -10.57 -13.90
CA ASN A 72 9.59 -11.43 -13.71
C ASN A 72 9.56 -12.15 -12.36
N ALA A 73 9.14 -11.47 -11.29
CA ALA A 73 9.00 -12.08 -9.97
C ALA A 73 7.86 -13.09 -9.88
N TYR A 74 6.77 -12.88 -10.64
CA TYR A 74 5.70 -13.85 -10.76
C TYR A 74 6.13 -15.08 -11.58
N ASN A 75 6.86 -14.88 -12.67
CA ASN A 75 7.44 -15.92 -13.53
C ASN A 75 6.44 -17.04 -13.87
N ASN A 76 5.29 -16.70 -14.44
CA ASN A 76 4.23 -17.64 -14.77
C ASN A 76 3.79 -18.54 -13.57
N GLY A 77 3.80 -17.98 -12.37
CA GLY A 77 3.46 -18.70 -11.14
C GLY A 77 4.59 -19.53 -10.55
N GLN A 78 5.80 -19.48 -11.10
CA GLN A 78 6.97 -20.25 -10.66
C GLN A 78 7.97 -19.41 -9.84
N GLY A 79 7.69 -18.12 -9.65
CA GLY A 79 8.55 -17.25 -8.86
C GLY A 79 8.57 -17.58 -7.37
N ILE A 80 9.45 -16.92 -6.64
CA ILE A 80 9.62 -17.15 -5.19
C ILE A 80 8.32 -16.86 -4.43
N TRP A 81 7.69 -15.74 -4.70
CA TRP A 81 6.50 -15.31 -3.99
C TRP A 81 5.26 -16.19 -4.26
N PRO A 82 4.88 -16.49 -5.52
CA PRO A 82 3.74 -17.37 -5.81
C PRO A 82 3.92 -18.81 -5.32
N THR A 83 5.15 -19.32 -5.26
CA THR A 83 5.45 -20.69 -4.80
C THR A 83 5.78 -20.79 -3.31
N MET A 84 5.90 -19.65 -2.62
CA MET A 84 6.20 -19.60 -1.20
C MET A 84 5.12 -20.32 -0.38
N LYS A 85 5.53 -21.04 0.66
CA LYS A 85 4.59 -21.73 1.55
C LYS A 85 3.66 -20.72 2.21
N VAL A 86 2.42 -21.15 2.46
CA VAL A 86 1.38 -20.30 3.09
C VAL A 86 1.88 -19.68 4.40
N GLY A 87 2.49 -20.49 5.28
CA GLY A 87 3.03 -20.00 6.56
C GLY A 87 4.10 -18.93 6.42
N ASP A 88 4.97 -19.05 5.42
CA ASP A 88 6.04 -18.07 5.18
C ASP A 88 5.47 -16.76 4.62
N ARG A 89 4.45 -16.80 3.73
CA ARG A 89 3.74 -15.60 3.28
C ARG A 89 3.01 -14.91 4.42
N ILE A 90 2.37 -15.68 5.31
CA ILE A 90 1.73 -15.14 6.51
C ILE A 90 2.76 -14.43 7.39
N ALA A 91 3.92 -15.01 7.62
CA ALA A 91 4.99 -14.40 8.40
C ALA A 91 5.46 -13.06 7.80
N CYS A 92 5.53 -12.95 6.47
CA CYS A 92 5.80 -11.67 5.79
C CYS A 92 4.71 -10.63 6.09
N MET A 93 3.44 -11.02 6.05
CA MET A 93 2.31 -10.11 6.33
C MET A 93 2.30 -9.67 7.80
N GLU A 94 2.54 -10.59 8.74
CA GLU A 94 2.66 -10.28 10.17
C GLU A 94 3.83 -9.34 10.43
N THR A 95 4.99 -9.58 9.82
CA THR A 95 6.16 -8.68 9.90
C THR A 95 5.83 -7.28 9.39
N PHE A 96 5.12 -7.18 8.27
CA PHE A 96 4.69 -5.90 7.74
C PHE A 96 3.74 -5.18 8.70
N ALA A 97 2.73 -5.87 9.23
CA ALA A 97 1.78 -5.29 10.16
C ALA A 97 2.46 -4.74 11.42
N GLU A 98 3.43 -5.46 11.98
CA GLU A 98 4.20 -4.99 13.15
C GLU A 98 5.03 -3.74 12.81
N GLN A 99 5.70 -3.70 11.67
CA GLN A 99 6.44 -2.51 11.25
C GLN A 99 5.50 -1.33 10.95
N MET A 100 4.35 -1.56 10.35
CA MET A 100 3.33 -0.55 10.10
C MET A 100 2.85 0.10 11.40
N LYS A 101 2.60 -0.68 12.46
CA LYS A 101 2.18 -0.16 13.77
C LYS A 101 3.16 0.89 14.34
N THR A 102 4.47 0.71 14.10
CA THR A 102 5.48 1.67 14.57
C THR A 102 5.35 3.05 13.91
N LYS A 103 4.63 3.15 12.80
CA LYS A 103 4.44 4.38 12.03
C LYS A 103 3.07 5.04 12.27
N ARG A 104 2.27 4.51 13.23
CA ARG A 104 0.89 4.93 13.49
C ARG A 104 0.73 6.44 13.62
N GLU A 105 1.47 7.08 14.51
CA GLU A 105 1.35 8.51 14.76
C GLU A 105 1.62 9.36 13.51
N THR A 106 2.64 8.99 12.76
CA THR A 106 3.00 9.70 11.53
C THR A 106 1.92 9.54 10.45
N VAL A 107 1.42 8.33 10.23
CA VAL A 107 0.37 8.05 9.23
C VAL A 107 -0.93 8.73 9.61
N VAL A 108 -1.34 8.67 10.89
CA VAL A 108 -2.54 9.36 11.40
C VAL A 108 -2.42 10.88 11.19
N LYS A 109 -1.27 11.48 11.47
CA LYS A 109 -1.02 12.90 11.23
C LYS A 109 -1.18 13.25 9.75
N TYR A 110 -0.67 12.42 8.82
CA TYR A 110 -0.86 12.67 7.39
C TYR A 110 -2.30 12.47 6.93
N LEU A 111 -3.05 11.52 7.47
CA LEU A 111 -4.49 11.40 7.20
C LEU A 111 -5.24 12.67 7.58
N MET A 112 -4.92 13.26 8.74
CA MET A 112 -5.52 14.52 9.17
C MET A 112 -5.21 15.66 8.20
N TRP A 113 -3.95 15.83 7.83
CA TRP A 113 -3.51 16.96 7.02
C TRP A 113 -3.83 16.80 5.53
N GLU A 114 -3.59 15.64 4.97
CA GLU A 114 -3.70 15.41 3.52
C GLU A 114 -5.17 15.26 3.09
N ILE A 115 -5.97 14.57 3.91
CA ILE A 115 -7.37 14.26 3.61
C ILE A 115 -8.34 15.20 4.32
N GLY A 116 -7.91 15.85 5.41
CA GLY A 116 -8.77 16.70 6.24
C GLY A 116 -9.66 15.91 7.21
N LYS A 117 -9.28 14.69 7.56
CA LYS A 117 -10.00 13.89 8.56
C LYS A 117 -9.73 14.42 9.96
N ASN A 118 -10.71 14.28 10.86
CA ASN A 118 -10.49 14.53 12.28
C ASN A 118 -9.61 13.42 12.90
N LEU A 119 -9.09 13.64 14.10
CA LEU A 119 -8.19 12.72 14.77
C LEU A 119 -8.84 11.33 14.96
N ALA A 120 -10.05 11.27 15.49
CA ALA A 120 -10.72 10.02 15.80
C ALA A 120 -10.95 9.15 14.55
N ASP A 121 -11.34 9.75 13.42
CA ASP A 121 -11.54 9.04 12.18
C ASP A 121 -10.21 8.62 11.54
N SER A 122 -9.15 9.42 11.70
CA SER A 122 -7.81 9.09 11.21
C SER A 122 -7.19 7.92 11.98
N GLU A 123 -7.32 7.93 13.30
CA GLU A 123 -6.91 6.83 14.18
C GLU A 123 -7.69 5.55 13.85
N LYS A 124 -9.02 5.66 13.75
CA LYS A 124 -9.89 4.55 13.39
C LYS A 124 -9.56 3.95 12.03
N GLU A 125 -9.23 4.77 11.03
CA GLU A 125 -8.83 4.26 9.71
C GLU A 125 -7.54 3.46 9.80
N PHE A 126 -6.54 3.97 10.53
CA PHE A 126 -5.28 3.26 10.72
C PHE A 126 -5.48 1.93 11.46
N ASP A 127 -6.13 1.97 12.63
CA ASP A 127 -6.31 0.81 13.48
C ASP A 127 -7.13 -0.27 12.76
N ARG A 128 -8.24 0.11 12.10
CA ARG A 128 -9.03 -0.78 11.27
C ARG A 128 -8.23 -1.41 10.12
N THR A 129 -7.28 -0.68 9.54
CA THR A 129 -6.43 -1.23 8.48
C THR A 129 -5.50 -2.32 9.03
N VAL A 130 -4.95 -2.11 10.22
CA VAL A 130 -4.14 -3.14 10.90
C VAL A 130 -4.98 -4.35 11.26
N ASP A 131 -6.17 -4.16 11.83
CA ASP A 131 -7.12 -5.25 12.14
C ASP A 131 -7.46 -6.04 10.87
N TYR A 132 -7.74 -5.35 9.76
CA TYR A 132 -8.04 -5.99 8.48
C TYR A 132 -6.89 -6.89 7.97
N ILE A 133 -5.62 -6.51 8.21
CA ILE A 133 -4.48 -7.37 7.87
C ILE A 133 -4.55 -8.67 8.65
N TYR A 134 -4.78 -8.61 9.96
CA TYR A 134 -4.86 -9.81 10.81
C TYR A 134 -6.09 -10.66 10.52
N ASP A 135 -7.26 -10.05 10.31
CA ASP A 135 -8.48 -10.75 9.90
C ASP A 135 -8.25 -11.50 8.57
N THR A 136 -7.61 -10.85 7.59
CA THR A 136 -7.27 -11.48 6.30
C THR A 136 -6.30 -12.65 6.48
N ILE A 137 -5.33 -12.53 7.38
CA ILE A 137 -4.40 -13.63 7.73
C ILE A 137 -5.18 -14.81 8.32
N ASP A 138 -6.10 -14.56 9.24
CA ASP A 138 -6.85 -15.62 9.91
C ASP A 138 -7.84 -16.29 8.95
N ASP A 139 -8.51 -15.53 8.10
CA ASP A 139 -9.35 -16.08 7.03
C ASP A 139 -8.53 -16.93 6.05
N TYR A 140 -7.33 -16.48 5.70
CA TYR A 140 -6.46 -17.26 4.80
C TYR A 140 -5.96 -18.56 5.46
N LYS A 141 -5.64 -18.55 6.78
CA LYS A 141 -5.33 -19.77 7.55
C LYS A 141 -6.49 -20.77 7.50
N GLN A 142 -7.74 -20.30 7.65
CA GLN A 142 -8.93 -21.17 7.57
C GLN A 142 -9.12 -21.71 6.15
N LEU A 143 -8.92 -20.89 5.15
CA LEU A 143 -9.02 -21.24 3.74
C LEU A 143 -8.00 -22.30 3.34
N ASP A 144 -6.77 -22.20 3.80
CA ASP A 144 -5.70 -23.17 3.57
C ASP A 144 -6.03 -24.51 4.24
N ARG A 145 -6.45 -24.52 5.52
CA ARG A 145 -6.89 -25.73 6.21
C ARG A 145 -8.04 -26.43 5.50
N ASN A 146 -9.02 -25.68 4.99
CA ASN A 146 -10.16 -26.25 4.27
C ASN A 146 -9.73 -26.80 2.90
N SER A 147 -8.75 -26.17 2.25
CA SER A 147 -8.21 -26.63 0.97
C SER A 147 -7.40 -27.93 1.08
N ALA A 148 -6.98 -28.31 2.27
CA ALA A 148 -6.30 -29.60 2.51
C ALA A 148 -7.24 -30.81 2.52
N LYS A 149 -8.56 -30.60 2.55
CA LYS A 149 -9.55 -31.68 2.65
C LYS A 149 -10.08 -32.08 1.27
N PHE A 150 -10.17 -33.39 1.04
CA PHE A 150 -10.91 -33.91 -0.11
C PHE A 150 -12.43 -33.71 0.11
N GLN A 151 -13.09 -33.22 -0.91
CA GLN A 151 -14.56 -33.09 -0.95
C GLN A 151 -15.11 -34.16 -1.88
N LYS A 152 -16.11 -34.92 -1.42
CA LYS A 152 -16.82 -35.88 -2.24
C LYS A 152 -18.11 -35.27 -2.75
N HIS A 153 -18.23 -35.18 -4.07
CA HIS A 153 -19.46 -34.73 -4.70
C HIS A 153 -19.84 -35.69 -5.84
N SER A 154 -21.08 -36.22 -5.81
CA SER A 154 -21.61 -37.13 -6.87
C SER A 154 -20.66 -38.29 -7.22
N GLY A 155 -19.99 -38.88 -6.22
CA GLY A 155 -19.06 -40.01 -6.42
C GLY A 155 -17.64 -39.61 -6.82
N VAL A 156 -17.37 -38.33 -7.05
CA VAL A 156 -16.03 -37.79 -7.37
C VAL A 156 -15.39 -37.22 -6.12
N TYR A 157 -14.11 -37.51 -5.90
CA TYR A 157 -13.30 -36.88 -4.90
C TYR A 157 -12.54 -35.70 -5.54
N ALA A 158 -12.78 -34.51 -5.03
CA ALA A 158 -12.15 -33.29 -5.51
C ALA A 158 -11.29 -32.64 -4.42
N HIS A 159 -10.19 -32.03 -4.84
CA HIS A 159 -9.32 -31.23 -3.99
C HIS A 159 -9.26 -29.83 -4.61
N VAL A 160 -9.87 -28.83 -3.96
CA VAL A 160 -9.93 -27.47 -4.44
C VAL A 160 -8.87 -26.64 -3.77
N ARG A 161 -7.91 -26.14 -4.53
CA ARG A 161 -6.90 -25.20 -4.07
C ARG A 161 -7.05 -23.85 -4.77
N ARG A 162 -6.76 -22.81 -4.03
CA ARG A 162 -6.66 -21.45 -4.58
C ARG A 162 -5.20 -21.11 -4.79
N GLY A 163 -4.91 -20.37 -5.86
CA GLY A 163 -3.57 -19.92 -6.21
C GLY A 163 -3.58 -18.49 -6.71
N PRO A 164 -2.41 -17.88 -6.86
CA PRO A 164 -2.29 -16.55 -7.43
C PRO A 164 -2.73 -16.54 -8.90
N ILE A 165 -3.24 -15.41 -9.35
CA ILE A 165 -3.72 -15.20 -10.72
C ILE A 165 -2.71 -14.46 -11.61
N GLY A 166 -1.69 -13.83 -11.02
CA GLY A 166 -0.64 -13.12 -11.79
C GLY A 166 -0.16 -11.84 -11.14
N VAL A 167 0.10 -10.86 -11.99
CA VAL A 167 0.40 -9.49 -11.58
C VAL A 167 -0.90 -8.73 -11.36
N VAL A 168 -1.04 -8.09 -10.20
CA VAL A 168 -2.23 -7.33 -9.82
C VAL A 168 -1.86 -5.85 -9.72
N LEU A 169 -2.62 -4.99 -10.40
CA LEU A 169 -2.56 -3.54 -10.24
C LEU A 169 -3.54 -3.11 -9.13
N CYS A 170 -3.01 -2.54 -8.06
CA CYS A 170 -3.78 -1.99 -6.95
C CYS A 170 -3.83 -0.47 -7.03
N LEU A 171 -5.02 0.09 -7.25
CA LEU A 171 -5.26 1.54 -7.31
C LEU A 171 -6.01 1.99 -6.06
N GLY A 172 -5.40 2.86 -5.27
CA GLY A 172 -6.00 3.38 -4.06
C GLY A 172 -6.99 4.53 -4.33
N PRO A 173 -8.13 4.60 -3.63
CA PRO A 173 -9.04 5.74 -3.67
C PRO A 173 -8.57 6.86 -2.74
N TYR A 174 -9.12 8.06 -2.92
CA TYR A 174 -8.72 9.24 -2.15
C TYR A 174 -9.47 9.41 -0.81
N ASN A 175 -10.66 8.88 -0.68
CA ASN A 175 -11.54 9.10 0.49
C ASN A 175 -11.20 8.24 1.70
N TYR A 176 -10.66 7.03 1.48
CA TYR A 176 -10.07 6.13 2.47
C TYR A 176 -8.73 5.62 1.95
N PRO A 177 -7.73 6.51 1.82
CA PRO A 177 -6.50 6.23 1.07
C PRO A 177 -5.64 5.14 1.70
N LEU A 178 -5.75 4.90 2.99
CA LEU A 178 -5.07 3.81 3.66
C LEU A 178 -5.92 2.53 3.62
N ASN A 179 -7.10 2.53 4.22
CA ASN A 179 -7.89 1.31 4.42
C ASN A 179 -8.33 0.67 3.10
N GLU A 180 -8.92 1.42 2.18
CA GLU A 180 -9.40 0.85 0.92
C GLU A 180 -8.25 0.41 -0.01
N THR A 181 -7.12 1.10 0.05
CA THR A 181 -5.92 0.67 -0.68
C THR A 181 -5.43 -0.68 -0.18
N PHE A 182 -5.38 -0.85 1.14
CA PHE A 182 -4.94 -2.10 1.77
C PHE A 182 -5.97 -3.21 1.62
N ALA A 183 -7.26 -2.89 1.52
CA ALA A 183 -8.30 -3.86 1.22
C ALA A 183 -8.14 -4.53 -0.16
N LEU A 184 -7.45 -3.88 -1.10
CA LEU A 184 -7.05 -4.48 -2.38
C LEU A 184 -5.68 -5.15 -2.31
N LEU A 185 -4.71 -4.48 -1.69
CA LEU A 185 -3.31 -4.89 -1.67
C LEU A 185 -3.07 -6.16 -0.85
N ILE A 186 -3.64 -6.23 0.35
CA ILE A 186 -3.38 -7.33 1.30
C ILE A 186 -3.89 -8.67 0.77
N PRO A 187 -5.14 -8.81 0.29
CA PRO A 187 -5.61 -10.05 -0.30
C PRO A 187 -4.83 -10.46 -1.55
N ALA A 188 -4.44 -9.48 -2.40
CA ALA A 188 -3.63 -9.78 -3.58
C ALA A 188 -2.28 -10.39 -3.20
N LEU A 189 -1.58 -9.78 -2.24
CA LEU A 189 -0.28 -10.25 -1.78
C LEU A 189 -0.36 -11.60 -1.08
N ILE A 190 -1.23 -11.77 -0.08
CA ILE A 190 -1.29 -13.02 0.72
C ILE A 190 -1.64 -14.23 -0.14
N MET A 191 -2.38 -14.04 -1.24
CA MET A 191 -2.68 -15.08 -2.22
C MET A 191 -1.48 -15.46 -3.10
N GLY A 192 -0.37 -14.72 -3.03
CA GLY A 192 0.86 -14.98 -3.78
C GLY A 192 0.94 -14.27 -5.13
N ASN A 193 0.05 -13.31 -5.39
CA ASN A 193 0.20 -12.44 -6.55
C ASN A 193 1.37 -11.47 -6.35
N THR A 194 2.04 -11.09 -7.42
CA THR A 194 2.90 -9.92 -7.41
C THR A 194 2.06 -8.67 -7.69
N THR A 195 2.42 -7.55 -7.09
CA THR A 195 1.58 -6.36 -7.13
C THR A 195 2.33 -5.13 -7.59
N VAL A 196 1.68 -4.34 -8.43
CA VAL A 196 2.04 -2.95 -8.68
C VAL A 196 1.00 -2.09 -7.98
N PHE A 197 1.43 -1.27 -7.05
CA PHE A 197 0.58 -0.50 -6.19
C PHE A 197 0.76 1.00 -6.47
N LYS A 198 -0.35 1.68 -6.72
CA LYS A 198 -0.40 3.11 -6.97
C LYS A 198 -1.39 3.78 -6.01
N PRO A 199 -0.93 4.67 -5.11
CA PRO A 199 -1.82 5.44 -4.25
C PRO A 199 -2.65 6.44 -5.03
N ALA A 200 -3.71 6.93 -4.42
CA ALA A 200 -4.45 8.08 -4.93
C ALA A 200 -3.57 9.35 -4.87
N LYS A 201 -3.92 10.35 -5.66
CA LYS A 201 -3.25 11.66 -5.64
C LYS A 201 -3.37 12.36 -4.27
N LEU A 202 -4.54 12.25 -3.62
CA LEU A 202 -4.73 12.68 -2.25
C LEU A 202 -4.54 11.45 -1.34
N GLY A 203 -3.68 11.56 -0.34
CA GLY A 203 -3.28 10.46 0.53
C GLY A 203 -1.99 9.77 0.07
N VAL A 204 -1.18 10.41 -0.76
CA VAL A 204 0.07 9.83 -1.24
C VAL A 204 1.20 9.90 -0.21
N LEU A 205 1.28 10.97 0.57
CA LEU A 205 2.33 11.16 1.57
C LEU A 205 2.19 10.23 2.78
N LEU A 206 0.94 9.86 3.13
CA LEU A 206 0.72 8.98 4.29
C LEU A 206 1.33 7.59 4.13
N LEU A 207 1.65 7.18 2.90
CA LEU A 207 2.27 5.90 2.61
C LEU A 207 3.81 5.95 2.62
N SER A 208 4.39 7.15 2.55
CA SER A 208 5.84 7.34 2.57
C SER A 208 6.53 6.70 3.79
N PRO A 209 6.01 6.80 5.02
CA PRO A 209 6.59 6.14 6.18
C PRO A 209 6.60 4.60 6.12
N LEU A 210 5.81 4.01 5.21
CA LEU A 210 5.65 2.57 5.09
C LEU A 210 6.56 1.93 4.04
N LEU A 211 7.31 2.71 3.25
CA LEU A 211 8.18 2.19 2.19
C LEU A 211 9.22 1.19 2.70
N GLU A 212 9.89 1.51 3.81
CA GLU A 212 10.86 0.61 4.44
C GLU A 212 10.18 -0.66 4.96
N ALA A 213 8.98 -0.54 5.54
CA ALA A 213 8.22 -1.69 6.00
C ALA A 213 7.87 -2.63 4.84
N PHE A 214 7.48 -2.10 3.69
CA PHE A 214 7.26 -2.90 2.50
C PHE A 214 8.54 -3.59 2.02
N GLN A 215 9.65 -2.84 1.92
CA GLN A 215 10.93 -3.39 1.48
C GLN A 215 11.43 -4.53 2.39
N ASN A 216 11.31 -4.35 3.70
CA ASN A 216 11.85 -5.28 4.67
C ASN A 216 10.99 -6.53 4.88
N SER A 217 9.70 -6.45 4.54
CA SER A 217 8.76 -7.54 4.83
C SER A 217 8.51 -8.47 3.65
N PHE A 218 8.70 -7.99 2.42
CA PHE A 218 8.33 -8.76 1.24
C PHE A 218 9.54 -9.09 0.36
N PRO A 219 9.58 -10.30 -0.24
CA PRO A 219 10.62 -10.65 -1.19
C PRO A 219 10.69 -9.70 -2.37
N LYS A 220 11.89 -9.63 -2.96
CA LYS A 220 12.15 -8.89 -4.18
C LYS A 220 11.08 -9.15 -5.25
N GLY A 221 10.56 -8.09 -5.83
CA GLY A 221 9.60 -8.17 -6.94
C GLY A 221 8.16 -8.56 -6.57
N SER A 222 7.86 -8.86 -5.30
CA SER A 222 6.48 -9.18 -4.89
C SER A 222 5.59 -7.94 -4.77
N LEU A 223 6.15 -6.79 -4.40
CA LEU A 223 5.44 -5.52 -4.30
C LEU A 223 6.26 -4.38 -4.91
N MET A 224 5.62 -3.60 -5.79
CA MET A 224 6.14 -2.35 -6.36
C MET A 224 5.24 -1.20 -5.92
N TYR A 225 5.86 -0.09 -5.50
CA TYR A 225 5.18 1.14 -5.13
C TYR A 225 5.56 2.26 -6.08
N CYS A 226 4.62 2.68 -6.90
CA CYS A 226 4.81 3.70 -7.93
C CYS A 226 3.85 4.88 -7.74
N MET A 227 4.37 6.08 -7.89
CA MET A 227 3.62 7.34 -7.85
C MET A 227 3.64 7.96 -9.25
N ASP A 228 2.53 7.81 -10.00
CA ASP A 228 2.39 8.37 -11.35
C ASP A 228 1.00 8.98 -11.54
N GLU A 229 0.84 9.88 -12.50
CA GLU A 229 -0.48 10.39 -12.87
C GLU A 229 -1.33 9.29 -13.54
N ALA A 230 -2.59 9.16 -13.11
CA ALA A 230 -3.51 8.12 -13.58
C ALA A 230 -3.70 8.09 -15.12
N ALA A 231 -3.50 9.22 -15.78
CA ALA A 231 -3.62 9.36 -17.23
C ALA A 231 -2.55 8.54 -18.02
N ARG A 232 -1.47 8.10 -17.36
CA ARG A 232 -0.37 7.37 -18.01
C ARG A 232 -0.56 5.85 -18.03
N TRP A 233 -1.57 5.34 -17.31
CA TRP A 233 -1.92 3.92 -17.27
C TRP A 233 -2.99 3.53 -18.30
N GLN A 234 -3.19 4.35 -19.35
CA GLN A 234 -4.07 3.96 -20.44
C GLN A 234 -3.44 2.78 -21.20
N PRO A 235 -4.20 1.74 -21.54
CA PRO A 235 -3.71 0.65 -22.37
C PRO A 235 -3.25 1.20 -23.73
N LEU A 236 -2.17 0.64 -24.24
CA LEU A 236 -1.64 0.90 -25.58
C LEU A 236 -2.63 0.39 -26.64
#